data_8c0fbef1f45748b103e651bc16b8ed70
#
_entry.id   8c0fbef1f45748b103e651bc16b8ed70
#
_cell.length_a   1.000
_cell.length_b   1.000
_cell.length_c   1.000
_cell.angle_alpha   90.00
_cell.angle_beta   90.00
_cell.angle_gamma   90.00
#
_symmetry.space_group_name_H-M   'P 1'
#
loop_
_entity.id
_entity.type
_entity.pdbx_description
1 polymer ?
#
loop_
_entity_poly.entity_id
_entity_poly.type
_entity_poly.pdbx_seq_one_letter_code
_entity_poly.pdbx_strand_id
1 'polypeptide(L)'
;MILRITDGTTTVDLAGGTDNVYLQDDYVPRAPSVSELEFTAEAMRDGGELIKATRRNVAETIPLAIVGALRSDITDAQHAIEVLLNQAQLHQERGVGAPVYVEYRKADAGDIYRSEILRGVLEPSERTAGEMWWAGGAAAATLGWKRRYYWEGPEVEIPLTNGGEPATGGVTVDNTDDGSYVNWVDIDGDDVAGVLPAPVRLELTNTYDVVHKLGHVFIGHNAFSSPATFGHILEAEDAATSGSVESSASASGGEYVLFQWAHDTEATVLEWSLPSELMSAAGGGHFHMIMRFWLTLNTGIWFRLRIRSQNLPIWASQQFQVDKRYAMTVRSMGVVQLPPWLVGGHDAVDALTLQLLAQKQGGGTLYPDFLQLTPTDSYRVLFQAAGGAGYGQRIVDDGILNLLYVDTGAGTGRRGVFVGRGTRVTLWPGRDQRLYFLTHSATFNTSEIGRTMAVRVYYRPRRLTL
;
A
#
# COMPACT_ATOMS: atom_id res chain seq x y z
N MET A 1 -18.50 -7.18 -29.19
CA MET A 1 -17.29 -7.61 -28.44
C MET A 1 -16.21 -6.57 -28.64
N ILE A 2 -15.43 -6.23 -27.61
CA ILE A 2 -14.18 -5.45 -27.74
C ILE A 2 -13.03 -6.40 -27.43
N LEU A 3 -12.03 -6.42 -28.30
CA LEU A 3 -10.73 -7.02 -28.06
C LEU A 3 -9.69 -6.13 -28.72
N ARG A 4 -8.81 -5.53 -27.94
CA ARG A 4 -7.80 -4.60 -28.44
C ARG A 4 -6.53 -4.65 -27.63
N ILE A 5 -5.42 -4.22 -28.21
CA ILE A 5 -4.13 -4.05 -27.55
C ILE A 5 -3.86 -2.56 -27.45
N THR A 6 -3.43 -2.10 -26.28
CA THR A 6 -3.17 -0.67 -26.06
C THR A 6 -2.08 -0.42 -25.02
N ASP A 7 -1.32 0.67 -25.20
CA ASP A 7 -0.42 1.25 -24.19
C ASP A 7 -1.02 2.50 -23.53
N GLY A 8 -2.31 2.79 -23.80
CA GLY A 8 -3.00 3.99 -23.36
C GLY A 8 -2.88 5.18 -24.31
N THR A 9 -1.93 5.14 -25.25
CA THR A 9 -1.73 6.17 -26.30
C THR A 9 -2.07 5.61 -27.68
N THR A 10 -1.49 4.47 -27.97
CA THR A 10 -1.74 3.72 -29.22
C THR A 10 -2.66 2.54 -28.90
N THR A 11 -3.64 2.34 -29.76
CA THR A 11 -4.60 1.23 -29.65
C THR A 11 -4.76 0.55 -30.99
N VAL A 12 -4.75 -0.79 -30.98
CA VAL A 12 -5.09 -1.61 -32.17
C VAL A 12 -6.28 -2.49 -31.81
N ASP A 13 -7.38 -2.30 -32.54
CA ASP A 13 -8.59 -3.12 -32.38
C ASP A 13 -8.41 -4.43 -33.17
N LEU A 14 -8.55 -5.56 -32.47
CA LEU A 14 -8.40 -6.90 -33.02
C LEU A 14 -9.76 -7.52 -33.43
N ALA A 15 -10.87 -6.90 -33.09
CA ALA A 15 -12.23 -7.43 -33.30
C ALA A 15 -12.96 -6.83 -34.52
N GLY A 16 -12.24 -6.18 -35.42
CA GLY A 16 -12.82 -5.65 -36.64
C GLY A 16 -13.27 -4.20 -36.56
N GLY A 17 -12.51 -3.37 -35.85
CA GLY A 17 -12.73 -1.93 -35.82
C GLY A 17 -12.07 -1.18 -36.99
N THR A 18 -11.50 -0.02 -36.70
CA THR A 18 -10.87 0.88 -37.67
C THR A 18 -9.52 0.40 -38.20
N ASP A 19 -8.90 -0.58 -37.53
CA ASP A 19 -7.49 -0.97 -37.78
C ASP A 19 -7.34 -2.11 -38.78
N ASN A 20 -8.44 -2.51 -39.44
CA ASN A 20 -8.43 -3.57 -40.46
C ASN A 20 -7.93 -4.95 -39.96
N VAL A 21 -7.99 -5.20 -38.67
CA VAL A 21 -7.60 -6.47 -38.04
C VAL A 21 -8.87 -7.18 -37.55
N TYR A 22 -9.00 -8.45 -37.91
CA TYR A 22 -10.19 -9.25 -37.61
C TYR A 22 -9.80 -10.58 -36.98
N LEU A 23 -10.56 -11.01 -35.98
CA LEU A 23 -10.46 -12.37 -35.46
C LEU A 23 -10.97 -13.37 -36.50
N GLN A 24 -10.25 -14.47 -36.65
CA GLN A 24 -10.74 -15.59 -37.49
C GLN A 24 -11.66 -16.52 -36.70
N ASP A 25 -11.51 -16.58 -35.38
CA ASP A 25 -12.34 -17.35 -34.46
C ASP A 25 -12.80 -16.49 -33.28
N ASP A 26 -13.84 -16.93 -32.59
CA ASP A 26 -14.30 -16.28 -31.35
C ASP A 26 -13.22 -16.34 -30.28
N TYR A 27 -12.91 -15.19 -29.69
CA TYR A 27 -11.97 -15.11 -28.59
C TYR A 27 -12.66 -15.32 -27.25
N VAL A 28 -12.16 -16.30 -26.50
CA VAL A 28 -12.54 -16.56 -25.11
C VAL A 28 -11.28 -16.52 -24.25
N PRO A 29 -11.20 -15.60 -23.29
CA PRO A 29 -10.05 -15.50 -22.39
C PRO A 29 -9.80 -16.78 -21.63
N ARG A 30 -8.57 -17.27 -21.66
CA ARG A 30 -8.18 -18.47 -20.90
C ARG A 30 -8.06 -18.17 -19.41
N ALA A 31 -8.52 -19.12 -18.59
CA ALA A 31 -8.29 -19.08 -17.16
C ALA A 31 -6.83 -19.44 -16.82
N PRO A 32 -6.25 -18.84 -15.75
CA PRO A 32 -4.92 -19.21 -15.31
C PRO A 32 -4.91 -20.62 -14.72
N SER A 33 -3.85 -21.37 -15.00
CA SER A 33 -3.60 -22.65 -14.32
C SER A 33 -2.87 -22.42 -12.99
N VAL A 34 -3.16 -23.26 -12.01
CA VAL A 34 -2.33 -23.37 -10.79
C VAL A 34 -1.07 -24.13 -11.19
N SER A 35 0.10 -23.52 -10.93
CA SER A 35 1.35 -24.09 -11.43
C SER A 35 2.05 -24.98 -10.43
N GLU A 36 1.88 -24.69 -9.17
CA GLU A 36 2.70 -25.30 -8.13
C GLU A 36 1.90 -25.34 -6.83
N LEU A 37 1.76 -26.53 -6.28
CA LEU A 37 1.24 -26.76 -4.97
C LEU A 37 2.39 -27.38 -4.17
N GLU A 38 2.92 -26.65 -3.22
CA GLU A 38 3.93 -27.13 -2.30
C GLU A 38 3.27 -27.49 -0.98
N PHE A 39 3.43 -28.74 -0.57
CA PHE A 39 2.88 -29.26 0.68
C PHE A 39 4.01 -29.67 1.61
N THR A 40 3.91 -29.33 2.91
CA THR A 40 4.74 -29.97 3.92
C THR A 40 4.14 -31.31 4.29
N ALA A 41 4.98 -32.35 4.30
CA ALA A 41 4.65 -33.59 4.97
C ALA A 41 5.23 -33.52 6.41
N GLU A 42 4.39 -33.36 7.40
CA GLU A 42 4.80 -33.56 8.79
C GLU A 42 4.87 -35.06 9.09
N ALA A 43 5.96 -35.50 9.71
CA ALA A 43 6.28 -36.90 9.92
C ALA A 43 5.29 -37.67 10.83
N MET A 44 4.25 -37.03 11.37
CA MET A 44 3.27 -37.63 12.29
C MET A 44 1.80 -37.20 12.04
N ARG A 45 1.51 -36.55 10.91
CA ARG A 45 0.13 -36.20 10.50
C ARG A 45 -0.21 -36.80 9.15
N ASP A 46 -1.35 -37.43 9.06
CA ASP A 46 -1.94 -37.81 7.76
C ASP A 46 -2.39 -36.56 7.02
N GLY A 47 -1.70 -36.22 5.94
CA GLY A 47 -1.94 -35.06 5.10
C GLY A 47 -0.83 -34.02 5.17
N GLY A 48 -0.68 -33.24 4.11
CA GLY A 48 0.26 -32.12 4.04
C GLY A 48 -0.45 -30.78 4.15
N GLU A 49 0.16 -29.81 4.81
CA GLU A 49 -0.33 -28.43 4.77
C GLU A 49 0.16 -27.74 3.48
N LEU A 50 -0.75 -27.02 2.82
CA LEU A 50 -0.42 -26.23 1.65
C LEU A 50 0.45 -25.05 2.05
N ILE A 51 1.75 -25.05 1.67
CA ILE A 51 2.67 -23.95 1.92
C ILE A 51 2.50 -22.86 0.86
N LYS A 52 2.35 -23.27 -0.40
CA LYS A 52 2.38 -22.32 -1.52
C LYS A 52 1.52 -22.80 -2.68
N ALA A 53 0.69 -21.88 -3.16
CA ALA A 53 -0.01 -22.03 -4.44
C ALA A 53 0.34 -20.84 -5.33
N THR A 54 0.95 -21.11 -6.49
CA THR A 54 1.27 -20.06 -7.46
C THR A 54 0.45 -20.24 -8.74
N ARG A 55 0.03 -19.13 -9.33
CA ARG A 55 -0.69 -19.12 -10.60
C ARG A 55 0.23 -18.69 -11.71
N ARG A 56 0.18 -19.40 -12.82
CA ARG A 56 0.99 -19.06 -14.00
C ARG A 56 0.34 -17.94 -14.79
N ASN A 57 1.19 -17.07 -15.33
CA ASN A 57 0.78 -16.14 -16.37
C ASN A 57 0.24 -16.90 -17.57
N VAL A 58 -0.80 -16.36 -18.21
CA VAL A 58 -1.57 -17.04 -19.24
C VAL A 58 -0.93 -16.80 -20.61
N ALA A 59 -0.67 -17.89 -21.35
CA ALA A 59 -0.28 -17.83 -22.75
C ALA A 59 -1.52 -18.08 -23.62
N GLU A 60 -1.71 -17.22 -24.60
CA GLU A 60 -2.82 -17.26 -25.54
C GLU A 60 -2.31 -17.09 -26.96
N THR A 61 -3.01 -17.70 -27.89
CA THR A 61 -2.71 -17.64 -29.33
C THR A 61 -4.01 -17.39 -30.06
N ILE A 62 -4.02 -16.40 -30.95
CA ILE A 62 -5.21 -15.92 -31.64
C ILE A 62 -4.94 -15.86 -33.12
N PRO A 63 -5.72 -16.54 -33.97
CA PRO A 63 -5.63 -16.41 -35.41
C PRO A 63 -6.28 -15.08 -35.85
N LEU A 64 -5.56 -14.28 -36.62
CA LEU A 64 -5.98 -13.00 -37.14
C LEU A 64 -6.05 -13.00 -38.67
N ALA A 65 -6.98 -12.23 -39.22
CA ALA A 65 -6.98 -11.79 -40.61
C ALA A 65 -6.74 -10.25 -40.63
N ILE A 66 -5.71 -9.83 -41.33
CA ILE A 66 -5.43 -8.41 -41.54
C ILE A 66 -5.85 -8.07 -42.96
N VAL A 67 -6.81 -7.15 -43.10
CA VAL A 67 -7.44 -6.81 -44.39
C VAL A 67 -7.05 -5.38 -44.77
N GLY A 68 -6.68 -5.17 -46.01
CA GLY A 68 -6.36 -3.83 -46.50
C GLY A 68 -6.62 -3.67 -48.00
N ALA A 69 -7.02 -2.49 -48.43
CA ALA A 69 -7.19 -2.17 -49.84
C ALA A 69 -5.80 -2.12 -50.55
N LEU A 70 -4.79 -1.72 -49.83
CA LEU A 70 -3.40 -1.62 -50.27
C LEU A 70 -2.51 -2.52 -49.42
N ARG A 71 -1.39 -2.93 -49.97
CA ARG A 71 -0.36 -3.65 -49.23
C ARG A 71 0.19 -2.89 -48.05
N SER A 72 0.31 -1.55 -48.17
CA SER A 72 0.71 -0.66 -47.07
C SER A 72 -0.21 -0.80 -45.90
N ASP A 73 -1.52 -0.87 -46.09
CA ASP A 73 -2.50 -0.95 -44.99
C ASP A 73 -2.27 -2.19 -44.12
N ILE A 74 -1.97 -3.32 -44.78
CA ILE A 74 -1.65 -4.60 -44.11
C ILE A 74 -0.33 -4.49 -43.35
N THR A 75 0.70 -3.91 -43.97
CA THR A 75 2.02 -3.76 -43.38
C THR A 75 1.98 -2.80 -42.16
N ASP A 76 1.22 -1.72 -42.28
CA ASP A 76 1.09 -0.72 -41.22
C ASP A 76 0.34 -1.30 -40.01
N ALA A 77 -0.72 -2.10 -40.24
CA ALA A 77 -1.42 -2.79 -39.15
C ALA A 77 -0.53 -3.85 -38.45
N GLN A 78 0.25 -4.63 -39.22
CA GLN A 78 1.23 -5.55 -38.65
C GLN A 78 2.27 -4.81 -37.81
N HIS A 79 2.83 -3.74 -38.36
CA HIS A 79 3.84 -2.94 -37.68
C HIS A 79 3.31 -2.31 -36.40
N ALA A 80 2.07 -1.83 -36.38
CA ALA A 80 1.43 -1.27 -35.19
C ALA A 80 1.33 -2.32 -34.05
N ILE A 81 0.96 -3.57 -34.39
CA ILE A 81 0.93 -4.67 -33.41
C ILE A 81 2.34 -5.00 -32.91
N GLU A 82 3.33 -5.13 -33.81
CA GLU A 82 4.71 -5.44 -33.45
C GLU A 82 5.34 -4.37 -32.56
N VAL A 83 5.07 -3.09 -32.81
CA VAL A 83 5.53 -1.98 -31.97
C VAL A 83 5.01 -2.12 -30.55
N LEU A 84 3.71 -2.40 -30.36
CA LEU A 84 3.11 -2.60 -29.03
C LEU A 84 3.69 -3.85 -28.33
N LEU A 85 3.87 -4.97 -29.05
CA LEU A 85 4.46 -6.18 -28.47
C LEU A 85 5.92 -5.99 -28.05
N ASN A 86 6.71 -5.28 -28.86
CA ASN A 86 8.09 -4.92 -28.53
C ASN A 86 8.15 -3.96 -27.32
N GLN A 87 7.24 -2.99 -27.26
CA GLN A 87 7.12 -2.12 -26.10
C GLN A 87 6.77 -2.90 -24.83
N ALA A 88 5.84 -3.86 -24.89
CA ALA A 88 5.52 -4.73 -23.76
C ALA A 88 6.77 -5.45 -23.24
N GLN A 89 7.58 -6.01 -24.14
CA GLN A 89 8.82 -6.69 -23.79
C GLN A 89 9.83 -5.73 -23.15
N LEU A 90 10.06 -4.56 -23.75
CA LEU A 90 10.98 -3.55 -23.22
C LEU A 90 10.54 -3.05 -21.84
N HIS A 91 9.23 -2.88 -21.63
CA HIS A 91 8.70 -2.50 -20.33
C HIS A 91 9.02 -3.56 -19.27
N GLN A 92 8.84 -4.85 -19.57
CA GLN A 92 9.12 -5.94 -18.63
C GLN A 92 10.62 -6.12 -18.36
N GLU A 93 11.47 -6.01 -19.38
CA GLU A 93 12.90 -6.26 -19.24
C GLU A 93 13.67 -5.08 -18.66
N ARG A 94 13.25 -3.85 -18.95
CA ARG A 94 14.02 -2.64 -18.64
C ARG A 94 13.24 -1.57 -17.88
N GLY A 95 11.94 -1.74 -17.67
CA GLY A 95 11.08 -0.73 -17.07
C GLY A 95 10.94 0.53 -17.92
N VAL A 96 11.15 0.45 -19.23
CA VAL A 96 11.10 1.59 -20.16
C VAL A 96 9.78 1.57 -20.93
N GLY A 97 9.18 2.74 -21.09
CA GLY A 97 7.89 2.91 -21.78
C GLY A 97 6.69 2.58 -20.88
N ALA A 98 5.51 2.75 -21.45
CA ALA A 98 4.25 2.40 -20.77
C ALA A 98 3.99 0.88 -20.87
N PRO A 99 3.33 0.27 -19.87
CA PRO A 99 2.85 -1.10 -19.97
C PRO A 99 1.82 -1.22 -21.09
N VAL A 100 1.79 -2.37 -21.74
CA VAL A 100 0.83 -2.69 -22.81
C VAL A 100 -0.20 -3.67 -22.26
N TYR A 101 -1.46 -3.43 -22.58
CA TYR A 101 -2.59 -4.22 -22.10
C TYR A 101 -3.33 -4.86 -23.27
N VAL A 102 -3.83 -6.07 -23.06
CA VAL A 102 -4.99 -6.56 -23.79
C VAL A 102 -6.23 -6.11 -23.06
N GLU A 103 -7.17 -5.49 -23.76
CA GLU A 103 -8.48 -5.08 -23.23
C GLU A 103 -9.59 -5.92 -23.87
N TYR A 104 -10.51 -6.36 -23.02
CA TYR A 104 -11.61 -7.25 -23.42
C TYR A 104 -12.95 -6.84 -22.80
N ARG A 105 -14.00 -6.92 -23.62
CA ARG A 105 -15.40 -6.84 -23.23
C ARG A 105 -16.23 -7.78 -24.09
N LYS A 106 -16.94 -8.69 -23.44
CA LYS A 106 -17.69 -9.75 -24.15
C LYS A 106 -18.91 -9.22 -24.90
N ALA A 107 -19.64 -8.26 -24.34
CA ALA A 107 -20.85 -7.70 -24.89
C ALA A 107 -20.75 -6.18 -24.99
N ASP A 108 -21.71 -5.54 -25.68
CA ASP A 108 -21.72 -4.08 -25.85
C ASP A 108 -22.05 -3.33 -24.55
N ALA A 109 -22.61 -4.00 -23.57
CA ALA A 109 -22.80 -3.50 -22.21
C ALA A 109 -21.84 -4.16 -21.23
N GLY A 110 -21.35 -3.39 -20.26
CA GLY A 110 -20.45 -3.83 -19.20
C GLY A 110 -19.09 -3.19 -19.24
N ASP A 111 -18.30 -3.52 -18.23
CA ASP A 111 -16.97 -2.98 -18.05
C ASP A 111 -15.95 -3.56 -19.04
N ILE A 112 -14.98 -2.74 -19.39
CA ILE A 112 -13.78 -3.20 -20.11
C ILE A 112 -12.78 -3.67 -19.07
N TYR A 113 -12.37 -4.93 -19.20
CA TYR A 113 -11.31 -5.52 -18.39
C TYR A 113 -10.01 -5.52 -19.17
N ARG A 114 -8.90 -5.32 -18.46
CA ARG A 114 -7.57 -5.31 -19.05
C ARG A 114 -6.64 -6.29 -18.36
N SER A 115 -5.69 -6.85 -19.12
CA SER A 115 -4.61 -7.66 -18.56
C SER A 115 -3.29 -7.25 -19.21
N GLU A 116 -2.25 -7.04 -18.43
CA GLU A 116 -0.94 -6.61 -18.93
C GLU A 116 -0.28 -7.71 -19.76
N ILE A 117 0.14 -7.36 -20.97
CA ILE A 117 0.92 -8.21 -21.85
C ILE A 117 2.39 -8.13 -21.40
N LEU A 118 2.98 -9.27 -21.11
CA LEU A 118 4.38 -9.38 -20.68
C LEU A 118 5.34 -9.55 -21.85
N ARG A 119 4.89 -10.23 -22.88
CA ARG A 119 5.56 -10.43 -24.16
C ARG A 119 4.58 -10.94 -25.20
N GLY A 120 4.91 -10.77 -26.45
CA GLY A 120 4.13 -11.33 -27.54
C GLY A 120 4.92 -11.43 -28.83
N VAL A 121 4.32 -12.10 -29.81
CA VAL A 121 4.87 -12.26 -31.13
C VAL A 121 3.72 -12.29 -32.14
N LEU A 122 3.94 -11.68 -33.30
CA LEU A 122 3.06 -11.78 -34.45
C LEU A 122 3.76 -12.65 -35.51
N GLU A 123 3.16 -13.77 -35.83
CA GLU A 123 3.71 -14.71 -36.82
C GLU A 123 2.82 -14.69 -38.08
N PRO A 124 3.32 -14.21 -39.21
CA PRO A 124 2.61 -14.33 -40.49
C PRO A 124 2.40 -15.81 -40.85
N SER A 125 1.25 -16.17 -41.41
CA SER A 125 1.02 -17.51 -41.88
C SER A 125 1.87 -17.78 -43.15
N GLU A 126 2.52 -18.91 -43.22
CA GLU A 126 3.34 -19.32 -44.38
C GLU A 126 2.56 -19.30 -45.71
N ARG A 127 1.26 -19.61 -45.70
CA ARG A 127 0.40 -19.52 -46.87
C ARG A 127 0.18 -18.09 -47.37
N THR A 128 0.31 -17.11 -46.50
CA THR A 128 0.07 -15.69 -46.82
C THR A 128 1.31 -15.04 -47.45
N ALA A 129 2.48 -15.55 -47.20
CA ALA A 129 3.71 -14.93 -47.67
C ALA A 129 3.89 -15.04 -49.21
N GLY A 130 3.19 -15.94 -49.89
CA GLY A 130 3.39 -16.18 -51.32
C GLY A 130 2.32 -15.66 -52.25
N GLU A 131 1.04 -15.93 -52.00
CA GLU A 131 -0.02 -15.75 -52.99
C GLU A 131 -1.01 -14.63 -52.70
N MET A 132 -1.43 -14.43 -51.44
CA MET A 132 -2.39 -13.37 -51.08
C MET A 132 -1.76 -11.97 -50.97
N TRP A 133 -0.48 -11.91 -50.75
CA TRP A 133 0.31 -10.69 -50.64
C TRP A 133 0.29 -9.80 -51.91
N TRP A 134 0.11 -10.44 -53.07
CA TRP A 134 0.13 -9.76 -54.38
C TRP A 134 -1.23 -9.28 -54.87
N ALA A 135 -2.30 -9.84 -54.33
CA ALA A 135 -3.65 -9.56 -54.85
C ALA A 135 -4.40 -8.43 -54.16
N GLY A 136 -3.83 -7.89 -53.09
CA GLY A 136 -4.56 -6.98 -52.20
C GLY A 136 -5.74 -7.72 -51.52
N GLY A 137 -5.98 -7.53 -50.24
CA GLY A 137 -7.15 -8.12 -49.64
C GLY A 137 -6.99 -8.56 -48.21
N ALA A 138 -6.27 -9.64 -47.93
CA ALA A 138 -6.10 -10.13 -46.56
C ALA A 138 -4.81 -10.91 -46.34
N ALA A 139 -4.18 -10.73 -45.20
CA ALA A 139 -3.08 -11.54 -44.70
C ALA A 139 -3.53 -12.29 -43.44
N ALA A 140 -3.25 -13.59 -43.38
CA ALA A 140 -3.45 -14.35 -42.18
C ALA A 140 -2.21 -14.25 -41.26
N ALA A 141 -2.41 -14.09 -39.99
CA ALA A 141 -1.32 -14.08 -39.01
C ALA A 141 -1.79 -14.75 -37.70
N THR A 142 -0.82 -15.22 -36.94
CA THR A 142 -1.06 -15.75 -35.60
C THR A 142 -0.46 -14.79 -34.59
N LEU A 143 -1.29 -14.25 -33.72
CA LEU A 143 -0.85 -13.39 -32.61
C LEU A 143 -0.76 -14.23 -31.35
N GLY A 144 0.45 -14.37 -30.83
CA GLY A 144 0.71 -15.00 -29.56
C GLY A 144 1.10 -13.98 -28.49
N TRP A 145 0.56 -14.09 -27.28
CA TRP A 145 1.03 -13.32 -26.15
C TRP A 145 1.06 -14.12 -24.86
N LYS A 146 1.84 -13.63 -23.91
CA LYS A 146 1.80 -14.04 -22.51
C LYS A 146 1.38 -12.85 -21.68
N ARG A 147 0.25 -12.94 -20.97
CA ARG A 147 -0.29 -11.89 -20.13
C ARG A 147 -0.28 -12.29 -18.65
N ARG A 148 -0.54 -11.31 -17.78
CA ARG A 148 -0.77 -11.56 -16.34
C ARG A 148 -1.91 -12.57 -16.16
N TYR A 149 -1.87 -13.27 -15.04
CA TYR A 149 -2.85 -14.33 -14.72
C TYR A 149 -4.22 -13.79 -14.28
N TYR A 150 -4.36 -12.47 -14.20
CA TYR A 150 -5.59 -11.79 -13.79
C TYR A 150 -6.03 -10.74 -14.81
N TRP A 151 -7.30 -10.36 -14.67
CA TRP A 151 -7.92 -9.24 -15.35
C TRP A 151 -8.22 -8.14 -14.35
N GLU A 152 -7.96 -6.89 -14.70
CA GLU A 152 -8.28 -5.70 -13.93
C GLU A 152 -9.48 -5.00 -14.53
N GLY A 153 -10.48 -4.68 -13.69
CA GLY A 153 -11.60 -3.83 -14.06
C GLY A 153 -11.23 -2.35 -14.16
N PRO A 154 -12.22 -1.49 -14.40
CA PRO A 154 -12.03 -0.05 -14.31
C PRO A 154 -11.58 0.35 -12.91
N GLU A 155 -10.91 1.49 -12.82
CA GLU A 155 -10.53 2.07 -11.54
C GLU A 155 -11.76 2.63 -10.84
N VAL A 156 -11.93 2.29 -9.57
CA VAL A 156 -13.04 2.75 -8.73
C VAL A 156 -12.51 3.35 -7.44
N GLU A 157 -13.18 4.40 -6.95
CA GLU A 157 -12.96 4.94 -5.60
C GLU A 157 -13.75 4.08 -4.63
N ILE A 158 -13.11 3.63 -3.54
CA ILE A 158 -13.78 2.84 -2.51
C ILE A 158 -14.35 3.77 -1.44
N PRO A 159 -15.57 3.51 -0.94
CA PRO A 159 -16.11 4.23 0.20
C PRO A 159 -15.23 4.00 1.43
N LEU A 160 -14.99 5.04 2.21
CA LEU A 160 -14.23 5.01 3.45
C LEU A 160 -15.10 5.51 4.60
N THR A 161 -14.87 4.98 5.79
CA THR A 161 -15.48 5.52 7.02
C THR A 161 -14.44 5.65 8.13
N ASN A 162 -14.66 6.60 9.03
CA ASN A 162 -13.90 6.76 10.27
C ASN A 162 -14.84 6.83 11.49
N GLY A 163 -15.89 6.01 11.46
CA GLY A 163 -16.94 5.94 12.50
C GLY A 163 -18.26 6.59 12.10
N GLY A 164 -18.34 7.24 10.93
CA GLY A 164 -19.58 7.77 10.33
C GLY A 164 -20.12 6.88 9.20
N GLU A 165 -20.99 7.45 8.37
CA GLU A 165 -21.47 6.80 7.15
C GLU A 165 -20.32 6.68 6.12
N PRO A 166 -20.23 5.56 5.40
CA PRO A 166 -19.24 5.40 4.33
C PRO A 166 -19.38 6.48 3.26
N ALA A 167 -18.27 7.09 2.86
CA ALA A 167 -18.26 8.18 1.90
C ALA A 167 -17.15 8.01 0.84
N THR A 168 -17.45 8.43 -0.38
CA THR A 168 -16.47 8.74 -1.42
C THR A 168 -16.18 10.24 -1.43
N GLY A 169 -15.09 10.66 -2.07
CA GLY A 169 -14.71 12.07 -2.12
C GLY A 169 -13.72 12.49 -1.03
N GLY A 170 -13.33 11.56 -0.18
CA GLY A 170 -12.31 11.73 0.86
C GLY A 170 -12.88 11.79 2.27
N VAL A 171 -12.21 11.11 3.18
CA VAL A 171 -12.49 11.09 4.61
C VAL A 171 -11.33 11.80 5.33
N THR A 172 -11.66 12.69 6.24
CA THR A 172 -10.65 13.43 7.00
C THR A 172 -10.15 12.62 8.19
N VAL A 173 -8.83 12.55 8.31
CA VAL A 173 -8.12 11.96 9.44
C VAL A 173 -7.22 13.01 10.08
N ASP A 174 -6.90 12.86 11.34
CA ASP A 174 -5.90 13.69 12.03
C ASP A 174 -5.01 12.84 12.96
N ASN A 175 -4.06 13.49 13.65
CA ASN A 175 -3.14 12.80 14.56
C ASN A 175 -3.71 12.63 15.97
N THR A 176 -4.91 13.09 16.22
CA THR A 176 -5.56 13.00 17.52
C THR A 176 -6.68 12.00 17.50
N ASP A 177 -7.03 11.48 18.65
CA ASP A 177 -8.25 10.71 18.89
C ASP A 177 -9.08 11.48 19.93
N ASP A 178 -9.45 12.73 19.61
CA ASP A 178 -10.24 13.59 20.48
C ASP A 178 -11.75 13.47 20.28
N GLY A 179 -12.17 12.50 19.45
CA GLY A 179 -13.57 12.26 19.11
C GLY A 179 -14.12 13.13 17.98
N SER A 180 -13.37 14.13 17.49
CA SER A 180 -13.76 14.96 16.34
C SER A 180 -13.26 14.35 15.03
N TYR A 181 -12.02 13.87 15.03
CA TYR A 181 -11.39 13.12 13.96
C TYR A 181 -10.58 11.99 14.56
N VAL A 182 -10.34 10.98 13.77
CA VAL A 182 -9.53 9.82 14.15
C VAL A 182 -8.42 9.63 13.12
N ASN A 183 -7.37 8.95 13.52
CA ASN A 183 -6.20 8.73 12.67
C ASN A 183 -6.30 7.47 11.80
N TRP A 184 -7.49 6.97 11.58
CA TRP A 184 -7.74 5.77 10.79
C TRP A 184 -8.93 5.92 9.84
N VAL A 185 -8.99 5.04 8.84
CA VAL A 185 -10.18 4.82 8.00
C VAL A 185 -10.43 3.34 7.87
N ASP A 186 -11.70 2.95 7.90
CA ASP A 186 -12.18 1.59 7.62
C ASP A 186 -12.63 1.45 6.18
N ILE A 187 -12.42 0.25 5.67
CA ILE A 187 -12.83 -0.21 4.35
C ILE A 187 -13.63 -1.49 4.57
N ASP A 188 -14.91 -1.46 4.17
CA ASP A 188 -15.77 -2.63 4.22
C ASP A 188 -15.30 -3.65 3.16
N GLY A 189 -15.14 -4.89 3.57
CA GLY A 189 -14.72 -5.97 2.69
C GLY A 189 -15.70 -6.26 1.56
N ASP A 190 -16.98 -6.01 1.77
CA ASP A 190 -18.04 -6.20 0.77
C ASP A 190 -17.98 -5.13 -0.34
N ASP A 191 -17.41 -3.96 -0.05
CA ASP A 191 -17.16 -2.91 -1.04
C ASP A 191 -15.93 -3.21 -1.93
N VAL A 192 -15.08 -4.14 -1.55
CA VAL A 192 -13.90 -4.54 -2.32
C VAL A 192 -14.25 -5.60 -3.34
N ALA A 193 -14.66 -5.17 -4.53
CA ALA A 193 -14.99 -6.07 -5.62
C ALA A 193 -13.76 -6.85 -6.15
N GLY A 194 -14.02 -8.03 -6.73
CA GLY A 194 -12.97 -8.88 -7.28
C GLY A 194 -12.79 -10.16 -6.48
N VAL A 195 -11.75 -10.93 -6.79
CA VAL A 195 -11.42 -12.21 -6.11
C VAL A 195 -9.93 -12.31 -5.73
N LEU A 196 -9.15 -11.31 -6.10
CA LEU A 196 -7.71 -11.26 -5.82
C LEU A 196 -7.33 -9.94 -5.17
N PRO A 197 -6.28 -9.95 -4.35
CA PRO A 197 -5.74 -8.70 -3.80
C PRO A 197 -5.36 -7.71 -4.89
N ALA A 198 -5.71 -6.44 -4.68
CA ALA A 198 -5.48 -5.38 -5.64
C ALA A 198 -4.66 -4.24 -5.02
N PRO A 199 -3.58 -3.78 -5.68
CA PRO A 199 -2.84 -2.60 -5.23
C PRO A 199 -3.73 -1.36 -5.34
N VAL A 200 -3.51 -0.40 -4.45
CA VAL A 200 -4.28 0.84 -4.42
C VAL A 200 -3.49 2.02 -4.96
N ARG A 201 -4.22 3.02 -5.43
CA ARG A 201 -3.77 4.39 -5.55
C ARG A 201 -4.33 5.16 -4.35
N LEU A 202 -3.45 5.56 -3.46
CA LEU A 202 -3.77 6.31 -2.25
C LEU A 202 -3.53 7.80 -2.49
N GLU A 203 -4.53 8.63 -2.27
CA GLU A 203 -4.44 10.08 -2.35
C GLU A 203 -4.59 10.70 -0.96
N LEU A 204 -3.59 11.47 -0.55
CA LEU A 204 -3.51 12.11 0.75
C LEU A 204 -3.43 13.61 0.54
N THR A 205 -4.53 14.32 0.80
CA THR A 205 -4.63 15.77 0.59
C THR A 205 -4.39 16.50 1.90
N ASN A 206 -3.43 17.44 1.92
CA ASN A 206 -3.23 18.31 3.07
C ASN A 206 -4.41 19.30 3.18
N THR A 207 -5.20 19.16 4.25
CA THR A 207 -6.39 20.01 4.53
C THR A 207 -6.20 20.90 5.76
N TYR A 208 -5.03 20.85 6.41
CA TYR A 208 -4.81 21.51 7.70
C TYR A 208 -4.77 23.04 7.56
N ASP A 209 -3.74 23.59 6.92
CA ASP A 209 -3.61 25.01 6.71
C ASP A 209 -2.65 25.38 5.57
N VAL A 210 -2.57 26.69 5.23
CA VAL A 210 -1.71 27.20 4.15
C VAL A 210 -0.23 27.33 4.53
N VAL A 211 0.09 27.32 5.83
CA VAL A 211 1.45 27.53 6.34
C VAL A 211 2.22 26.23 6.44
N HIS A 212 1.56 25.17 6.91
CA HIS A 212 2.20 23.91 7.23
C HIS A 212 2.09 22.91 6.08
N LYS A 213 3.22 22.42 5.65
CA LYS A 213 3.30 21.40 4.60
C LYS A 213 3.32 20.01 5.21
N LEU A 214 2.60 19.09 4.59
CA LEU A 214 2.66 17.68 4.92
C LEU A 214 4.00 17.10 4.45
N GLY A 215 4.84 16.64 5.38
CA GLY A 215 6.20 16.22 5.09
C GLY A 215 6.44 14.72 5.20
N HIS A 216 5.85 14.09 6.19
CA HIS A 216 5.97 12.66 6.42
C HIS A 216 4.61 12.07 6.71
N VAL A 217 4.36 10.86 6.21
CA VAL A 217 3.14 10.10 6.50
C VAL A 217 3.53 8.66 6.78
N PHE A 218 3.13 8.17 7.93
CA PHE A 218 3.17 6.76 8.27
C PHE A 218 1.79 6.17 7.99
N ILE A 219 1.75 5.06 7.30
CA ILE A 219 0.54 4.35 6.92
C ILE A 219 0.68 2.91 7.42
N GLY A 220 -0.16 2.50 8.35
CA GLY A 220 -0.32 1.12 8.74
C GLY A 220 -1.51 0.51 8.00
N HIS A 221 -1.43 -0.76 7.63
CA HIS A 221 -2.53 -1.48 6.98
C HIS A 221 -2.79 -2.78 7.72
N ASN A 222 -4.04 -2.99 8.09
CA ASN A 222 -4.53 -4.19 8.73
C ASN A 222 -5.69 -4.78 7.92
N ALA A 223 -5.54 -6.04 7.48
CA ALA A 223 -6.54 -6.80 6.73
C ALA A 223 -6.86 -8.17 7.36
N PHE A 224 -6.03 -8.64 8.30
CA PHE A 224 -6.11 -10.01 8.82
C PHE A 224 -6.40 -10.08 10.32
N SER A 225 -6.20 -9.00 11.05
CA SER A 225 -6.58 -8.88 12.45
C SER A 225 -7.92 -8.15 12.58
N SER A 226 -8.70 -8.43 13.61
CA SER A 226 -9.99 -7.75 13.80
C SER A 226 -9.79 -6.25 13.99
N PRO A 227 -10.41 -5.39 13.18
CA PRO A 227 -10.21 -3.94 13.27
C PRO A 227 -10.76 -3.31 14.55
N ALA A 228 -11.71 -3.96 15.22
CA ALA A 228 -12.52 -3.36 16.26
C ALA A 228 -11.78 -2.90 17.54
N THR A 229 -10.48 -3.16 17.66
CA THR A 229 -9.75 -2.97 18.90
C THR A 229 -8.47 -2.16 18.77
N PHE A 230 -8.25 -1.40 17.69
CA PHE A 230 -6.91 -1.01 17.34
C PHE A 230 -6.76 0.45 16.96
N GLY A 231 -5.69 1.04 17.44
CA GLY A 231 -5.33 2.42 17.37
C GLY A 231 -5.11 2.95 18.78
N HIS A 232 -4.63 2.06 19.69
CA HIS A 232 -4.34 2.50 21.05
C HIS A 232 -3.19 3.50 21.02
N ILE A 233 -3.53 4.70 21.39
CA ILE A 233 -2.58 5.71 21.81
C ILE A 233 -2.39 5.46 23.31
N LEU A 234 -1.15 5.25 23.71
CA LEU A 234 -0.71 5.18 25.09
C LEU A 234 -0.11 6.53 25.42
N GLU A 235 -0.87 7.36 26.12
CA GLU A 235 -0.43 8.70 26.52
C GLU A 235 0.73 8.59 27.53
N ALA A 236 1.68 9.50 27.44
CA ALA A 236 2.86 9.46 28.30
C ALA A 236 2.54 9.76 29.75
N GLU A 237 1.57 10.65 29.97
CA GLU A 237 1.09 11.02 31.30
C GLU A 237 0.39 9.89 32.04
N ASP A 238 -0.19 8.91 31.31
CA ASP A 238 -0.81 7.71 31.87
C ASP A 238 0.21 6.62 32.27
N ALA A 239 1.48 6.79 31.87
CA ALA A 239 2.52 5.85 32.18
C ALA A 239 3.05 6.01 33.63
N ALA A 240 3.48 4.91 34.24
CA ALA A 240 4.30 5.00 35.43
C ALA A 240 5.66 5.61 35.05
N THR A 241 6.02 6.71 35.67
CA THR A 241 7.25 7.46 35.39
C THR A 241 7.80 8.12 36.64
N SER A 242 9.11 8.37 36.67
CA SER A 242 9.76 9.25 37.65
C SER A 242 9.93 10.69 37.14
N GLY A 243 9.44 11.00 35.92
CA GLY A 243 9.39 12.33 35.36
C GLY A 243 8.24 13.17 35.89
N SER A 244 8.16 14.43 35.51
CA SER A 244 7.02 15.31 35.81
C SER A 244 6.09 15.37 34.60
N VAL A 245 4.79 15.37 34.87
CA VAL A 245 3.74 15.67 33.87
C VAL A 245 3.63 17.18 33.71
N GLU A 246 3.72 17.64 32.46
CA GLU A 246 3.67 19.06 32.12
C GLU A 246 2.54 19.31 31.11
N SER A 247 1.81 20.42 31.28
CA SER A 247 0.68 20.76 30.42
C SER A 247 1.11 21.55 29.18
N SER A 248 0.59 21.19 28.01
CA SER A 248 0.75 21.93 26.76
C SER A 248 -0.41 21.68 25.81
N ALA A 249 -1.03 22.74 25.33
CA ALA A 249 -2.07 22.65 24.30
C ALA A 249 -1.61 21.98 22.97
N SER A 250 -0.31 21.76 22.83
CA SER A 250 0.30 21.11 21.65
C SER A 250 0.63 19.65 21.88
N ALA A 251 0.46 19.14 23.09
CA ALA A 251 0.64 17.74 23.42
C ALA A 251 -0.66 16.96 23.19
N SER A 252 -0.57 15.66 22.94
CA SER A 252 -1.71 14.76 22.94
C SER A 252 -2.36 14.78 24.33
N GLY A 253 -3.67 14.67 24.40
CA GLY A 253 -4.33 14.81 25.71
C GLY A 253 -4.13 16.16 26.43
N GLY A 254 -3.32 17.07 25.89
CA GLY A 254 -2.97 18.34 26.50
C GLY A 254 -1.78 18.28 27.48
N GLU A 255 -1.14 17.12 27.62
CA GLU A 255 -0.06 16.88 28.58
C GLU A 255 1.08 16.06 27.94
N TYR A 256 2.26 16.15 28.52
CA TYR A 256 3.43 15.34 28.15
C TYR A 256 4.31 15.09 29.38
N VAL A 257 5.22 14.15 29.30
CA VAL A 257 6.16 13.88 30.41
C VAL A 257 7.50 14.55 30.16
N LEU A 258 7.98 15.29 31.13
CA LEU A 258 9.36 15.79 31.23
C LEU A 258 10.19 14.78 32.04
N PHE A 259 11.07 14.05 31.39
CA PHE A 259 11.97 13.08 32.04
C PHE A 259 13.44 13.51 31.92
N GLN A 260 14.10 13.60 33.07
CA GLN A 260 15.50 13.96 33.15
C GLN A 260 16.28 12.89 33.92
N TRP A 261 17.48 12.58 33.44
CA TRP A 261 18.41 11.68 34.16
C TRP A 261 19.85 12.16 34.01
N ALA A 262 20.67 11.85 35.03
CA ALA A 262 22.04 12.38 35.18
C ALA A 262 23.16 11.35 34.89
N HIS A 263 22.80 10.11 34.52
CA HIS A 263 23.78 9.02 34.45
C HIS A 263 23.86 8.38 33.08
N ASP A 264 25.01 7.76 32.80
CA ASP A 264 25.28 7.05 31.54
C ASP A 264 24.53 5.71 31.43
N THR A 265 23.84 5.30 32.46
CA THR A 265 23.10 4.04 32.50
C THR A 265 21.76 4.16 31.81
N GLU A 266 21.27 3.05 31.24
CA GLU A 266 19.91 2.97 30.72
C GLU A 266 18.88 3.18 31.82
N ALA A 267 17.95 4.09 31.59
CA ALA A 267 16.86 4.43 32.51
C ALA A 267 15.51 4.06 31.91
N THR A 268 14.57 3.59 32.74
CA THR A 268 13.17 3.44 32.36
C THR A 268 12.52 4.83 32.43
N VAL A 269 12.09 5.33 31.28
CA VAL A 269 11.46 6.65 31.15
C VAL A 269 9.96 6.58 31.43
N LEU A 270 9.29 5.62 30.78
CA LEU A 270 7.86 5.37 30.88
C LEU A 270 7.61 3.87 30.99
N GLU A 271 6.58 3.50 31.70
CA GLU A 271 6.09 2.13 31.78
C GLU A 271 4.56 2.13 31.71
N TRP A 272 4.01 1.49 30.70
CA TRP A 272 2.55 1.31 30.52
C TRP A 272 2.16 -0.13 30.81
N SER A 273 1.01 -0.31 31.41
CA SER A 273 0.31 -1.60 31.33
C SER A 273 -0.31 -1.75 29.95
N LEU A 274 -0.02 -2.81 29.24
CA LEU A 274 -0.67 -3.05 27.94
C LEU A 274 -2.16 -3.38 28.15
N PRO A 275 -3.07 -2.71 27.42
CA PRO A 275 -4.50 -2.95 27.56
C PRO A 275 -4.88 -4.42 27.26
N SER A 276 -5.80 -4.98 28.04
CA SER A 276 -6.29 -6.36 27.86
C SER A 276 -6.94 -6.56 26.49
N GLU A 277 -7.59 -5.51 25.97
CA GLU A 277 -8.21 -5.49 24.64
C GLU A 277 -7.16 -5.67 23.54
N LEU A 278 -6.01 -5.03 23.68
CA LEU A 278 -4.89 -5.20 22.75
C LEU A 278 -4.39 -6.64 22.76
N MET A 279 -4.34 -7.27 23.92
CA MET A 279 -3.90 -8.65 24.05
C MET A 279 -4.94 -9.65 23.55
N SER A 280 -6.22 -9.45 23.86
CA SER A 280 -7.30 -10.35 23.46
C SER A 280 -7.56 -10.36 21.96
N ALA A 281 -7.41 -9.23 21.31
CA ALA A 281 -7.70 -9.07 19.90
C ALA A 281 -6.50 -9.39 18.99
N ALA A 282 -5.30 -9.31 19.54
CA ALA A 282 -4.09 -9.44 18.74
C ALA A 282 -3.88 -10.83 18.13
N GLY A 283 -4.39 -11.90 18.77
CA GLY A 283 -4.24 -13.26 18.24
C GLY A 283 -2.81 -13.61 17.78
N GLY A 284 -1.79 -12.95 18.31
CA GLY A 284 -0.42 -13.03 17.83
C GLY A 284 -0.07 -12.06 16.70
N GLY A 285 -0.83 -10.98 16.55
CA GLY A 285 -0.65 -9.98 15.50
C GLY A 285 0.65 -9.17 15.63
N HIS A 286 1.00 -8.53 14.52
CA HIS A 286 2.11 -7.58 14.45
C HIS A 286 1.61 -6.16 14.72
N PHE A 287 2.39 -5.40 15.46
CA PHE A 287 2.12 -4.00 15.76
C PHE A 287 3.29 -3.12 15.34
N HIS A 288 3.00 -2.09 14.56
CA HIS A 288 3.95 -1.04 14.30
C HIS A 288 3.88 -0.02 15.44
N MET A 289 4.99 0.20 16.11
CA MET A 289 5.11 1.15 17.22
C MET A 289 5.63 2.47 16.72
N ILE A 290 4.90 3.53 17.00
CA ILE A 290 5.23 4.91 16.63
C ILE A 290 5.22 5.75 17.90
N MET A 291 6.35 6.39 18.19
CA MET A 291 6.50 7.27 19.35
C MET A 291 6.52 8.72 18.91
N ARG A 292 5.76 9.55 19.62
CA ARG A 292 5.82 11.00 19.51
C ARG A 292 6.50 11.62 20.73
N PHE A 293 7.30 12.65 20.46
CA PHE A 293 7.91 13.49 21.46
C PHE A 293 7.42 14.93 21.28
N TRP A 294 7.07 15.60 22.36
CA TRP A 294 6.56 16.98 22.31
C TRP A 294 7.60 17.99 21.79
N LEU A 295 8.87 17.83 22.19
CA LEU A 295 9.97 18.66 21.72
C LEU A 295 11.00 17.85 20.93
N THR A 296 11.77 18.60 20.13
CA THR A 296 12.94 18.08 19.45
C THR A 296 13.89 17.40 20.43
N LEU A 297 14.21 16.16 20.17
CA LEU A 297 15.12 15.39 21.01
C LEU A 297 16.54 15.94 20.97
N ASN A 298 17.18 16.01 22.12
CA ASN A 298 18.61 16.26 22.22
C ASN A 298 19.40 15.13 21.51
N THR A 299 20.48 15.53 20.85
CA THR A 299 21.33 14.57 20.12
C THR A 299 22.07 13.62 21.05
N GLY A 300 22.35 12.43 20.55
CA GLY A 300 23.11 11.43 21.27
C GLY A 300 22.33 10.64 22.32
N ILE A 301 21.00 10.76 22.32
CA ILE A 301 20.14 9.91 23.13
C ILE A 301 19.89 8.62 22.35
N TRP A 302 20.13 7.50 23.02
CA TRP A 302 19.72 6.17 22.58
C TRP A 302 18.48 5.77 23.34
N PHE A 303 17.52 5.21 22.66
CA PHE A 303 16.34 4.64 23.30
C PHE A 303 15.88 3.37 22.62
N ARG A 304 15.12 2.58 23.35
CA ARG A 304 14.47 1.36 22.87
C ARG A 304 13.18 1.11 23.64
N LEU A 305 12.32 0.30 23.04
CA LEU A 305 11.14 -0.25 23.70
C LEU A 305 11.45 -1.66 24.20
N ARG A 306 10.86 -2.02 25.34
CA ARG A 306 10.97 -3.33 25.93
C ARG A 306 9.60 -3.78 26.44
N ILE A 307 9.21 -5.01 26.11
CA ILE A 307 8.02 -5.64 26.68
C ILE A 307 8.47 -6.62 27.76
N ARG A 308 7.79 -6.58 28.89
CA ARG A 308 8.01 -7.47 30.03
C ARG A 308 6.73 -8.21 30.36
N SER A 309 6.88 -9.47 30.79
CA SER A 309 5.87 -10.23 31.52
C SER A 309 6.37 -10.34 32.95
N GLN A 310 5.61 -9.83 33.91
CA GLN A 310 6.04 -9.70 35.29
C GLN A 310 7.41 -8.95 35.38
N ASN A 311 8.46 -9.64 35.75
CA ASN A 311 9.81 -9.07 35.84
C ASN A 311 10.76 -9.53 34.71
N LEU A 312 10.29 -10.34 33.76
CA LEU A 312 11.12 -10.91 32.71
C LEU A 312 10.93 -10.14 31.40
N PRO A 313 12.00 -9.66 30.76
CA PRO A 313 11.90 -9.09 29.43
C PRO A 313 11.62 -10.21 28.42
N ILE A 314 10.56 -10.05 27.63
CA ILE A 314 10.18 -11.02 26.60
C ILE A 314 10.52 -10.52 25.19
N TRP A 315 10.66 -9.21 25.03
CA TRP A 315 11.04 -8.58 23.77
C TRP A 315 11.66 -7.21 23.99
N ALA A 316 12.57 -6.83 23.11
CA ALA A 316 13.09 -5.47 23.04
C ALA A 316 13.34 -5.06 21.58
N SER A 317 13.07 -3.80 21.25
CA SER A 317 13.42 -3.22 19.96
C SER A 317 14.94 -3.08 19.81
N GLN A 318 15.40 -2.85 18.59
CA GLN A 318 16.75 -2.33 18.38
C GLN A 318 16.89 -0.97 19.06
N GLN A 319 18.13 -0.62 19.44
CA GLN A 319 18.41 0.72 19.92
C GLN A 319 18.37 1.73 18.79
N PHE A 320 17.72 2.87 19.04
CA PHE A 320 17.65 3.99 18.12
C PHE A 320 18.46 5.16 18.67
N GLN A 321 19.26 5.77 17.82
CA GLN A 321 19.94 7.01 18.15
C GLN A 321 19.25 8.18 17.43
N VAL A 322 19.05 9.26 18.14
CA VAL A 322 18.56 10.51 17.53
C VAL A 322 19.71 11.23 16.85
N ASP A 323 19.66 11.26 15.51
CA ASP A 323 20.62 12.02 14.72
C ASP A 323 20.18 13.51 14.64
N LYS A 324 21.16 14.40 14.78
CA LYS A 324 20.97 15.87 14.70
C LYS A 324 20.25 16.36 13.46
N ARG A 325 20.42 15.65 12.36
CA ARG A 325 19.90 16.10 11.05
C ARG A 325 18.39 16.00 10.92
N TYR A 326 17.77 15.25 11.79
CA TYR A 326 16.35 14.94 11.70
C TYR A 326 15.73 15.08 13.10
N ALA A 327 15.54 16.31 13.52
CA ALA A 327 14.78 16.65 14.70
C ALA A 327 13.30 16.26 14.50
N MET A 328 13.04 14.98 14.28
CA MET A 328 11.68 14.48 14.15
C MET A 328 11.10 14.26 15.54
N THR A 329 9.93 14.80 15.77
CA THR A 329 9.15 14.54 16.98
C THR A 329 8.49 13.18 16.93
N VAL A 330 8.24 12.64 15.73
CA VAL A 330 7.62 11.32 15.51
C VAL A 330 8.67 10.31 15.06
N ARG A 331 8.69 9.13 15.72
CA ARG A 331 9.64 8.06 15.43
C ARG A 331 8.96 6.71 15.33
N SER A 332 9.31 5.97 14.28
CA SER A 332 9.02 4.55 14.22
C SER A 332 9.97 3.80 15.14
N MET A 333 9.42 3.02 16.05
CA MET A 333 10.15 2.16 17.00
C MET A 333 10.25 0.72 16.51
N GLY A 334 9.77 0.45 15.28
CA GLY A 334 9.78 -0.87 14.68
C GLY A 334 8.46 -1.61 14.83
N VAL A 335 8.48 -2.87 14.42
CA VAL A 335 7.33 -3.78 14.49
C VAL A 335 7.58 -4.80 15.59
N VAL A 336 6.61 -5.00 16.45
CA VAL A 336 6.61 -6.06 17.47
C VAL A 336 5.55 -7.09 17.12
N GLN A 337 5.88 -8.35 17.30
CA GLN A 337 4.89 -9.44 17.27
C GLN A 337 4.57 -9.83 18.70
N LEU A 338 3.31 -9.71 19.09
CA LEU A 338 2.83 -10.24 20.35
C LEU A 338 2.58 -11.75 20.19
N PRO A 339 3.18 -12.59 21.04
CA PRO A 339 3.03 -14.04 20.92
C PRO A 339 1.58 -14.49 21.13
N PRO A 340 1.06 -15.45 20.34
CA PRO A 340 -0.32 -15.94 20.47
C PRO A 340 -0.66 -16.54 21.83
N TRP A 341 0.33 -17.17 22.49
CA TRP A 341 0.15 -17.80 23.80
C TRP A 341 -0.05 -16.80 24.95
N LEU A 342 0.26 -15.52 24.74
CA LEU A 342 -0.07 -14.44 25.68
C LEU A 342 -1.56 -14.08 25.65
N VAL A 343 -2.27 -14.48 24.59
CA VAL A 343 -3.62 -14.04 24.28
C VAL A 343 -4.70 -15.05 24.67
N GLY A 344 -4.37 -16.28 24.83
CA GLY A 344 -5.39 -17.34 24.88
C GLY A 344 -5.36 -18.27 26.09
N GLY A 345 -5.53 -17.80 27.32
CA GLY A 345 -5.88 -18.71 28.40
C GLY A 345 -4.92 -18.83 29.57
N HIS A 346 -4.04 -17.88 29.76
CA HIS A 346 -3.48 -17.66 31.09
C HIS A 346 -4.36 -16.68 31.83
N ASP A 347 -4.80 -17.10 33.02
CA ASP A 347 -5.52 -16.24 33.95
C ASP A 347 -4.85 -14.87 33.97
N ALA A 348 -5.64 -13.82 34.12
CA ALA A 348 -5.28 -12.39 34.10
C ALA A 348 -4.15 -11.95 35.06
N VAL A 349 -3.28 -12.86 35.44
CA VAL A 349 -2.21 -12.66 36.41
C VAL A 349 -0.95 -12.06 35.80
N ASP A 350 -0.78 -12.15 34.47
CA ASP A 350 0.44 -11.67 33.81
C ASP A 350 0.15 -10.45 32.93
N ALA A 351 -0.09 -9.31 33.59
CA ALA A 351 -0.14 -8.03 32.89
C ALA A 351 1.21 -7.79 32.19
N LEU A 352 1.17 -7.67 30.86
CA LEU A 352 2.32 -7.22 30.09
C LEU A 352 2.54 -5.73 30.35
N THR A 353 3.81 -5.37 30.52
CA THR A 353 4.22 -3.97 30.58
C THR A 353 5.09 -3.63 29.38
N LEU A 354 4.88 -2.43 28.84
CA LEU A 354 5.68 -1.83 27.81
C LEU A 354 6.50 -0.69 28.40
N GLN A 355 7.82 -0.77 28.25
CA GLN A 355 8.75 0.22 28.80
C GLN A 355 9.44 0.98 27.68
N LEU A 356 9.50 2.31 27.81
CA LEU A 356 10.45 3.15 27.08
C LEU A 356 11.72 3.30 27.91
N LEU A 357 12.84 2.87 27.32
CA LEU A 357 14.16 2.99 27.93
C LEU A 357 14.99 4.03 27.18
N ALA A 358 15.75 4.84 27.92
CA ALA A 358 16.67 5.80 27.34
C ALA A 358 18.05 5.73 27.95
N GLN A 359 19.07 6.06 27.14
CA GLN A 359 20.47 6.14 27.55
C GLN A 359 21.19 7.26 26.83
N LYS A 360 22.00 8.02 27.56
CA LYS A 360 22.87 9.04 26.99
C LYS A 360 24.07 9.27 27.89
N GLN A 361 25.25 9.45 27.31
CA GLN A 361 26.45 9.82 28.05
C GLN A 361 26.28 11.21 28.69
N GLY A 362 26.52 11.32 30.00
CA GLY A 362 26.31 12.56 30.74
C GLY A 362 24.88 12.93 31.06
N GLY A 363 23.93 12.00 30.86
CA GLY A 363 22.51 12.26 31.12
C GLY A 363 21.79 12.95 29.98
N GLY A 364 20.49 13.19 30.12
CA GLY A 364 19.65 13.77 29.10
C GLY A 364 18.26 14.20 29.58
N THR A 365 17.51 14.77 28.64
CA THR A 365 16.12 15.13 28.82
C THR A 365 15.31 14.60 27.65
N LEU A 366 14.17 13.99 27.94
CA LEU A 366 13.17 13.55 26.98
C LEU A 366 11.83 14.22 27.28
N TYR A 367 11.04 14.35 26.26
CA TYR A 367 9.69 14.92 26.31
C TYR A 367 8.71 13.97 25.61
N PRO A 368 8.55 12.72 26.06
CA PRO A 368 7.60 11.80 25.46
C PRO A 368 6.17 12.33 25.62
N ASP A 369 5.38 12.15 24.57
CA ASP A 369 4.02 12.61 24.44
C ASP A 369 3.07 11.41 24.35
N PHE A 370 3.20 10.57 23.32
CA PHE A 370 2.46 9.32 23.26
C PHE A 370 3.23 8.22 22.51
N LEU A 371 2.80 6.99 22.75
CA LEU A 371 3.15 5.82 21.93
C LEU A 371 1.88 5.29 21.26
N GLN A 372 1.87 5.22 19.95
CA GLN A 372 0.81 4.57 19.20
C GLN A 372 1.21 3.14 18.82
N LEU A 373 0.35 2.18 19.15
CA LEU A 373 0.42 0.80 18.71
C LEU A 373 -0.56 0.60 17.57
N THR A 374 -0.04 0.44 16.37
CA THR A 374 -0.84 0.26 15.15
C THR A 374 -0.76 -1.20 14.73
N PRO A 375 -1.85 -1.98 14.78
CA PRO A 375 -1.85 -3.32 14.22
C PRO A 375 -1.56 -3.22 12.74
N THR A 376 -0.66 -4.05 12.29
CA THR A 376 -0.23 -3.95 10.91
C THR A 376 0.19 -5.30 10.35
N ASP A 377 -0.43 -5.67 9.26
CA ASP A 377 0.05 -6.73 8.38
C ASP A 377 1.13 -6.18 7.45
N SER A 378 1.05 -4.87 7.19
CA SER A 378 2.05 -4.15 6.42
C SER A 378 2.05 -2.66 6.78
N TYR A 379 3.15 -1.99 6.49
CA TYR A 379 3.27 -0.54 6.68
C TYR A 379 3.98 0.13 5.51
N ARG A 380 3.66 1.40 5.32
CA ARG A 380 4.25 2.29 4.33
C ARG A 380 4.67 3.59 4.98
N VAL A 381 5.85 4.08 4.68
CA VAL A 381 6.31 5.38 5.17
C VAL A 381 6.66 6.25 3.97
N LEU A 382 6.06 7.42 3.91
CA LEU A 382 6.31 8.42 2.88
C LEU A 382 7.14 9.55 3.49
N PHE A 383 8.35 9.74 2.97
CA PHE A 383 9.27 10.78 3.41
C PHE A 383 9.39 11.85 2.34
N GLN A 384 9.34 13.09 2.73
CA GLN A 384 9.70 14.16 1.81
C GLN A 384 11.22 14.15 1.53
N ALA A 385 11.59 14.31 0.27
CA ALA A 385 12.94 14.61 -0.13
C ALA A 385 13.20 16.13 -0.15
N ALA A 386 12.16 16.93 -0.47
CA ALA A 386 12.22 18.39 -0.45
C ALA A 386 10.81 19.01 -0.44
N GLY A 387 10.54 19.92 0.48
CA GLY A 387 9.45 20.88 0.42
C GLY A 387 8.03 20.42 0.75
N GLY A 388 7.75 19.13 0.93
CA GLY A 388 6.43 18.61 1.34
C GLY A 388 5.24 18.97 0.44
N ALA A 389 4.03 18.51 0.80
CA ALA A 389 2.79 18.87 0.14
C ALA A 389 2.11 20.03 0.88
N GLY A 390 1.89 21.16 0.19
CA GLY A 390 1.21 22.34 0.72
C GLY A 390 -0.30 22.11 0.86
N TYR A 391 -0.99 23.10 1.42
CA TYR A 391 -2.45 23.09 1.55
C TYR A 391 -3.13 22.85 0.20
N GLY A 392 -4.10 21.95 0.16
CA GLY A 392 -4.81 21.55 -1.05
C GLY A 392 -3.99 20.68 -2.02
N GLN A 393 -2.71 20.46 -1.78
CA GLN A 393 -1.89 19.56 -2.59
C GLN A 393 -2.08 18.12 -2.12
N ARG A 394 -1.94 17.17 -3.06
CA ARG A 394 -2.12 15.73 -2.80
C ARG A 394 -0.80 14.98 -2.93
N ILE A 395 -0.49 14.15 -1.95
CA ILE A 395 0.50 13.08 -2.10
C ILE A 395 -0.23 11.90 -2.73
N VAL A 396 0.28 11.38 -3.82
CA VAL A 396 -0.27 10.21 -4.51
C VAL A 396 0.74 9.07 -4.44
N ASP A 397 0.44 8.03 -3.66
CA ASP A 397 1.17 6.76 -3.67
C ASP A 397 0.39 5.76 -4.52
N ASP A 398 0.75 5.71 -5.79
CA ASP A 398 0.09 4.91 -6.80
C ASP A 398 0.72 3.52 -6.88
N GLY A 399 0.10 2.54 -6.22
CA GLY A 399 0.50 1.14 -6.29
C GLY A 399 0.11 0.47 -7.61
N ILE A 400 -0.84 1.03 -8.36
CA ILE A 400 -1.30 0.51 -9.65
C ILE A 400 -0.22 0.77 -10.72
N LEU A 401 0.33 2.00 -10.74
CA LEU A 401 1.36 2.43 -11.69
C LEU A 401 2.77 2.41 -11.11
N ASN A 402 2.93 2.02 -9.84
CA ASN A 402 4.20 2.04 -9.11
C ASN A 402 4.86 3.43 -9.05
N LEU A 403 4.06 4.48 -8.90
CA LEU A 403 4.52 5.87 -8.83
C LEU A 403 4.28 6.47 -7.44
N LEU A 404 5.10 7.47 -7.08
CA LEU A 404 4.92 8.30 -5.90
C LEU A 404 5.24 9.75 -6.27
N TYR A 405 4.26 10.63 -6.10
CA TYR A 405 4.41 12.05 -6.48
C TYR A 405 3.49 12.96 -5.69
N VAL A 406 3.74 14.26 -5.73
CA VAL A 406 2.80 15.28 -5.29
C VAL A 406 2.08 15.86 -6.50
N ASP A 407 0.76 15.86 -6.46
CA ASP A 407 -0.09 16.57 -7.40
C ASP A 407 -0.41 17.95 -6.82
N THR A 408 -0.05 18.99 -7.54
CA THR A 408 -0.24 20.38 -7.11
C THR A 408 -1.60 20.96 -7.47
N GLY A 409 -2.48 20.19 -8.12
CA GLY A 409 -3.82 20.62 -8.53
C GLY A 409 -3.87 21.57 -9.73
N ALA A 410 -2.74 22.10 -10.18
CA ALA A 410 -2.65 23.08 -11.28
C ALA A 410 -2.49 22.44 -12.67
N GLY A 411 -2.95 21.21 -12.86
CA GLY A 411 -3.02 20.54 -14.17
C GLY A 411 -1.68 20.06 -14.78
N THR A 412 -0.54 20.47 -14.25
CA THR A 412 0.78 20.16 -14.82
C THR A 412 1.84 19.73 -13.80
N GLY A 413 1.47 19.59 -12.55
CA GLY A 413 2.43 19.60 -11.46
C GLY A 413 2.63 18.29 -10.72
N ARG A 414 3.08 17.21 -11.38
CA ARG A 414 3.63 16.05 -10.65
C ARG A 414 5.05 16.35 -10.20
N ARG A 415 5.30 16.36 -8.88
CA ARG A 415 6.64 16.53 -8.33
C ARG A 415 7.07 15.26 -7.62
N GLY A 416 8.21 14.70 -7.98
CA GLY A 416 8.84 13.56 -7.30
C GLY A 416 9.58 14.02 -6.03
N VAL A 417 8.86 14.56 -5.05
CA VAL A 417 9.44 15.10 -3.81
C VAL A 417 9.35 14.16 -2.62
N PHE A 418 8.72 12.98 -2.79
CA PHE A 418 8.60 11.96 -1.75
C PHE A 418 9.36 10.68 -2.11
N VAL A 419 9.86 10.03 -1.08
CA VAL A 419 10.44 8.70 -1.13
C VAL A 419 9.59 7.78 -0.26
N GLY A 420 9.18 6.64 -0.79
CA GLY A 420 8.40 5.65 -0.05
C GLY A 420 9.24 4.48 0.40
N ARG A 421 9.05 4.02 1.64
CA ARG A 421 9.62 2.78 2.20
C ARG A 421 8.52 1.88 2.72
N GLY A 422 8.76 0.58 2.71
CA GLY A 422 7.79 -0.42 3.12
C GLY A 422 6.86 -0.85 2.00
N THR A 423 5.85 -1.64 2.34
CA THR A 423 4.91 -2.27 1.39
C THR A 423 3.77 -1.32 1.07
N ARG A 424 3.42 -1.18 -0.19
CA ARG A 424 2.22 -0.44 -0.60
C ARG A 424 0.96 -1.15 -0.15
N VAL A 425 -0.06 -0.38 0.15
CA VAL A 425 -1.37 -0.89 0.54
C VAL A 425 -1.96 -1.74 -0.59
N THR A 426 -2.54 -2.86 -0.19
CA THR A 426 -3.19 -3.83 -1.09
C THR A 426 -4.53 -4.20 -0.50
N LEU A 427 -5.62 -3.95 -1.20
CA LEU A 427 -6.97 -4.32 -0.74
C LEU A 427 -7.23 -5.81 -0.95
N TRP A 428 -7.90 -6.42 0.02
CA TRP A 428 -8.28 -7.82 0.04
C TRP A 428 -9.80 -7.94 -0.04
N PRO A 429 -10.35 -8.52 -1.12
CA PRO A 429 -11.79 -8.71 -1.26
C PRO A 429 -12.38 -9.56 -0.13
N GLY A 430 -13.59 -9.17 0.34
CA GLY A 430 -14.34 -9.88 1.38
C GLY A 430 -13.67 -9.83 2.77
N ARG A 431 -12.82 -8.84 3.03
CA ARG A 431 -12.19 -8.62 4.34
C ARG A 431 -12.33 -7.16 4.73
N ASP A 432 -12.84 -6.93 5.92
CA ASP A 432 -12.79 -5.61 6.54
C ASP A 432 -11.35 -5.23 6.80
N GLN A 433 -11.00 -4.00 6.46
CA GLN A 433 -9.63 -3.51 6.51
C GLN A 433 -9.59 -2.12 7.12
N ARG A 434 -8.49 -1.83 7.80
CA ARG A 434 -8.25 -0.51 8.38
C ARG A 434 -6.89 0.03 7.93
N LEU A 435 -6.89 1.31 7.56
CA LEU A 435 -5.66 2.06 7.32
C LEU A 435 -5.48 3.05 8.46
N TYR A 436 -4.29 3.07 9.03
CA TYR A 436 -3.88 4.00 10.08
C TYR A 436 -2.91 5.02 9.52
N PHE A 437 -3.03 6.25 10.01
CA PHE A 437 -2.20 7.34 9.55
C PHE A 437 -1.55 8.06 10.73
N LEU A 438 -0.28 8.45 10.54
CA LEU A 438 0.38 9.40 11.41
C LEU A 438 1.13 10.39 10.52
N THR A 439 0.83 11.66 10.68
CA THR A 439 1.36 12.71 9.82
C THR A 439 2.38 13.57 10.56
N HIS A 440 3.37 14.08 9.84
CA HIS A 440 4.40 14.94 10.36
C HIS A 440 4.62 16.15 9.45
N SER A 441 4.94 17.30 10.05
CA SER A 441 5.30 18.51 9.31
C SER A 441 6.60 18.38 8.53
N ALA A 442 6.65 19.10 7.43
CA ALA A 442 7.88 19.35 6.69
C ALA A 442 8.83 20.32 7.43
N THR A 443 8.29 21.16 8.30
CA THR A 443 9.04 22.12 9.11
C THR A 443 8.93 21.73 10.58
N PHE A 444 10.02 21.30 11.15
CA PHE A 444 10.18 20.59 12.42
C PHE A 444 9.81 21.36 13.70
N ASN A 445 9.13 22.49 13.65
CA ASN A 445 8.96 23.39 14.79
C ASN A 445 7.52 23.61 15.22
N THR A 446 6.55 22.85 14.74
CA THR A 446 5.16 23.12 15.07
C THR A 446 4.43 21.88 15.55
N SER A 447 3.49 22.09 16.45
CA SER A 447 2.53 21.09 16.89
C SER A 447 1.98 20.27 15.73
N GLU A 448 1.92 18.99 15.89
CA GLU A 448 1.43 18.05 14.90
C GLU A 448 0.07 17.48 15.25
N ILE A 449 -0.41 17.83 16.41
CA ILE A 449 -1.77 17.57 16.88
C ILE A 449 -2.74 18.39 16.05
N GLY A 450 -3.89 17.82 15.74
CA GLY A 450 -4.92 18.45 14.93
C GLY A 450 -4.55 18.63 13.45
N ARG A 451 -3.49 17.97 12.95
CA ARG A 451 -3.19 17.97 11.52
C ARG A 451 -4.18 17.12 10.77
N THR A 452 -4.97 17.77 9.97
CA THR A 452 -5.96 17.12 9.15
C THR A 452 -5.42 16.77 7.77
N MET A 453 -5.83 15.63 7.29
CA MET A 453 -5.51 15.12 5.96
C MET A 453 -6.74 14.39 5.41
N ALA A 454 -7.17 14.71 4.18
CA ALA A 454 -8.21 13.94 3.52
C ALA A 454 -7.59 12.75 2.78
N VAL A 455 -8.19 11.59 3.00
CA VAL A 455 -7.75 10.30 2.44
C VAL A 455 -8.74 9.81 1.40
N ARG A 456 -8.25 9.42 0.22
CA ARG A 456 -9.01 8.72 -0.81
C ARG A 456 -8.26 7.47 -1.24
N VAL A 457 -8.99 6.42 -1.51
CA VAL A 457 -8.44 5.13 -1.95
C VAL A 457 -9.11 4.70 -3.24
N TYR A 458 -8.29 4.41 -4.25
CA TYR A 458 -8.73 3.90 -5.54
C TYR A 458 -8.06 2.57 -5.80
N TYR A 459 -8.76 1.67 -6.48
CA TYR A 459 -8.20 0.38 -6.87
C TYR A 459 -8.83 -0.11 -8.17
N ARG A 460 -8.28 -1.20 -8.73
CA ARG A 460 -8.85 -1.92 -9.87
C ARG A 460 -9.23 -3.32 -9.42
N PRO A 461 -10.54 -3.67 -9.45
CA PRO A 461 -10.98 -5.02 -9.11
C PRO A 461 -10.26 -6.08 -9.94
N ARG A 462 -9.73 -7.12 -9.31
CA ARG A 462 -9.00 -8.19 -9.99
C ARG A 462 -9.79 -9.47 -10.02
N ARG A 463 -9.90 -10.07 -11.21
CA ARG A 463 -10.60 -11.32 -11.47
C ARG A 463 -9.71 -12.32 -12.18
N LEU A 464 -10.01 -13.61 -12.01
CA LEU A 464 -9.29 -14.71 -12.67
C LEU A 464 -9.90 -15.03 -14.04
N THR A 465 -11.20 -14.90 -14.14
CA THR A 465 -12.02 -15.18 -15.32
C THR A 465 -12.97 -14.04 -15.59
N LEU A 466 -13.41 -13.91 -16.84
CA LEU A 466 -14.39 -12.91 -17.29
C LEU A 466 -15.66 -13.56 -17.83
#